data_220be7239ee2f69b1197b3d653c55541
#
_entry.id   220be7239ee2f69b1197b3d653c55541
#
_cell.length_a   1.000
_cell.length_b   1.000
_cell.length_c   1.000
_cell.angle_alpha   90.00
_cell.angle_beta   90.00
_cell.angle_gamma   90.00
#
_symmetry.space_group_name_H-M   'P 1'
#
loop_
_entity.id
_entity.type
_entity.pdbx_description
1 polymer ?
#
loop_
_entity_poly.entity_id
_entity_poly.type
_entity_poly.pdbx_seq_one_letter_code
_entity_poly.pdbx_strand_id
1 'polypeptide(L)'
;MLAKRIIPCLDVRNGRVVKGVNFDGIKDVSSPVDLAKFYNKSGADELVFYDITASYENRGIFTDVLKTVASEIFIPLTVGGGINTLDDFDRVLKCGADKVSVNSGAIKNPAFISEAAKKYGDQCVVLSMDIKRVDGKFHIFSTGGRVDTGIDALQWAVNGEQSGAGELVVNSIDTDGVKNGFDLEMLSEIQSRVKIPVIASGGAGKKEDFLELFKAGVADAGLAASVFHFKEINIKELKEYLKSNDIEMRV
;
A
#
# COMPACT_ATOMS: atom_id res chain seq x y z
N MET A 1 -15.45 -14.54 -9.77
CA MET A 1 -14.70 -13.77 -8.74
C MET A 1 -13.91 -12.69 -9.46
N LEU A 2 -13.64 -11.57 -8.82
CA LEU A 2 -12.70 -10.58 -9.37
C LEU A 2 -11.28 -11.14 -9.29
N ALA A 3 -10.45 -10.86 -10.31
CA ALA A 3 -9.06 -11.28 -10.31
C ALA A 3 -8.29 -10.61 -9.16
N LYS A 4 -7.44 -11.36 -8.49
CA LYS A 4 -6.54 -10.85 -7.44
C LYS A 4 -5.40 -10.06 -8.07
N ARG A 5 -4.84 -9.09 -7.33
CA ARG A 5 -3.83 -8.15 -7.84
C ARG A 5 -2.48 -8.35 -7.13
N ILE A 6 -1.40 -8.24 -7.89
CA ILE A 6 -0.03 -8.22 -7.39
C ILE A 6 0.51 -6.81 -7.56
N ILE A 7 0.88 -6.18 -6.45
CA ILE A 7 1.19 -4.74 -6.38
C ILE A 7 2.61 -4.54 -5.83
N PRO A 8 3.59 -4.17 -6.66
CA PRO A 8 4.87 -3.68 -6.16
C PRO A 8 4.73 -2.32 -5.44
N CYS A 9 5.51 -2.12 -4.37
CA CYS A 9 5.59 -0.85 -3.66
C CYS A 9 6.97 -0.21 -3.82
N LEU A 10 7.03 1.04 -4.23
CA LEU A 10 8.24 1.86 -4.26
C LEU A 10 8.29 2.73 -3.00
N ASP A 11 9.10 2.33 -2.02
CA ASP A 11 9.42 3.17 -0.85
C ASP A 11 10.48 4.18 -1.25
N VAL A 12 10.11 5.45 -1.38
CA VAL A 12 10.99 6.51 -1.88
C VAL A 12 11.47 7.41 -0.74
N ARG A 13 12.76 7.65 -0.72
CA ARG A 13 13.44 8.61 0.17
C ARG A 13 14.45 9.40 -0.63
N ASN A 14 14.43 10.73 -0.52
CA ASN A 14 15.34 11.62 -1.25
C ASN A 14 15.38 11.35 -2.76
N GLY A 15 14.23 11.04 -3.38
CA GLY A 15 14.13 10.75 -4.81
C GLY A 15 14.71 9.39 -5.24
N ARG A 16 15.05 8.50 -4.31
CA ARG A 16 15.57 7.15 -4.56
C ARG A 16 14.67 6.10 -3.94
N VAL A 17 14.53 4.95 -4.59
CA VAL A 17 13.86 3.80 -3.98
C VAL A 17 14.80 3.18 -2.96
N VAL A 18 14.26 2.94 -1.78
CA VAL A 18 15.00 2.40 -0.64
C VAL A 18 14.23 1.23 -0.02
N LYS A 19 14.90 0.37 0.72
CA LYS A 19 14.26 -0.66 1.54
C LYS A 19 15.01 -0.90 2.83
N GLY A 20 14.25 -1.02 3.92
CA GLY A 20 14.71 -1.44 5.24
C GLY A 20 13.94 -2.66 5.75
N VAL A 21 14.27 -3.11 6.95
CA VAL A 21 13.51 -4.11 7.72
C VAL A 21 12.90 -3.40 8.92
N ASN A 22 11.60 -3.60 9.19
CA ASN A 22 10.87 -2.89 10.25
C ASN A 22 11.13 -1.37 10.26
N PHE A 23 11.16 -0.77 9.08
CA PHE A 23 11.45 0.67 8.87
C PHE A 23 12.86 1.13 9.29
N ASP A 24 13.80 0.21 9.55
CA ASP A 24 15.18 0.49 9.92
C ASP A 24 16.18 -0.12 8.92
N GLY A 25 17.47 0.26 9.00
CA GLY A 25 18.53 -0.28 8.15
C GLY A 25 18.37 0.03 6.66
N ILE A 26 17.84 1.20 6.29
CA ILE A 26 17.45 1.59 4.94
C ILE A 26 18.66 1.56 3.98
N LYS A 27 18.53 0.79 2.89
CA LYS A 27 19.50 0.69 1.78
C LYS A 27 18.91 1.27 0.50
N ASP A 28 19.73 1.94 -0.31
CA ASP A 28 19.40 2.38 -1.67
C ASP A 28 19.23 1.15 -2.59
N VAL A 29 18.16 1.13 -3.38
CA VAL A 29 17.86 0.05 -4.30
C VAL A 29 18.05 0.48 -5.75
N SER A 30 17.36 1.55 -6.19
CA SER A 30 17.35 1.97 -7.60
C SER A 30 16.66 3.34 -7.80
N SER A 31 16.66 3.79 -9.06
CA SER A 31 15.80 4.87 -9.53
C SER A 31 14.32 4.46 -9.49
N PRO A 32 13.41 5.30 -8.95
CA PRO A 32 11.97 5.04 -9.00
C PRO A 32 11.44 4.83 -10.43
N VAL A 33 11.96 5.59 -11.39
CA VAL A 33 11.55 5.52 -12.80
C VAL A 33 11.93 4.19 -13.42
N ASP A 34 13.15 3.71 -13.19
CA ASP A 34 13.63 2.44 -13.75
C ASP A 34 12.85 1.26 -13.19
N LEU A 35 12.56 1.27 -11.87
CA LEU A 35 11.74 0.22 -11.25
C LEU A 35 10.28 0.28 -11.71
N ALA A 36 9.70 1.46 -11.87
CA ALA A 36 8.35 1.62 -12.39
C ALA A 36 8.23 1.03 -13.82
N LYS A 37 9.16 1.35 -14.71
CA LYS A 37 9.26 0.75 -16.05
C LYS A 37 9.39 -0.77 -16.00
N PHE A 38 10.22 -1.27 -15.10
CA PHE A 38 10.43 -2.69 -14.93
C PHE A 38 9.12 -3.38 -14.49
N TYR A 39 8.43 -2.86 -13.47
CA TYR A 39 7.19 -3.46 -12.98
C TYR A 39 6.04 -3.38 -13.98
N ASN A 40 5.92 -2.26 -14.70
CA ASN A 40 4.95 -2.13 -15.80
C ASN A 40 5.14 -3.23 -16.85
N LYS A 41 6.40 -3.57 -17.21
CA LYS A 41 6.73 -4.64 -18.16
C LYS A 41 6.63 -6.04 -17.56
N SER A 42 6.77 -6.18 -16.26
CA SER A 42 6.76 -7.47 -15.55
C SER A 42 5.34 -7.99 -15.27
N GLY A 43 4.30 -7.25 -15.69
CA GLY A 43 2.91 -7.66 -15.52
C GLY A 43 2.36 -7.38 -14.10
N ALA A 44 2.89 -6.39 -13.40
CA ALA A 44 2.25 -5.87 -12.18
C ALA A 44 0.85 -5.34 -12.50
N ASP A 45 -0.11 -5.53 -11.59
CA ASP A 45 -1.48 -5.06 -11.81
C ASP A 45 -1.66 -3.59 -11.48
N GLU A 46 -0.91 -3.08 -10.52
CA GLU A 46 -0.85 -1.70 -10.05
C GLU A 46 0.56 -1.41 -9.53
N LEU A 47 0.87 -0.14 -9.31
CA LEU A 47 2.10 0.31 -8.66
C LEU A 47 1.75 1.24 -7.49
N VAL A 48 2.41 1.06 -6.36
CA VAL A 48 2.34 1.99 -5.23
C VAL A 48 3.65 2.77 -5.12
N PHE A 49 3.54 4.08 -4.93
CA PHE A 49 4.65 5.00 -4.69
C PHE A 49 4.44 5.69 -3.35
N TYR A 50 5.28 5.38 -2.37
CA TYR A 50 5.27 6.02 -1.06
C TYR A 50 6.51 6.87 -0.85
N ASP A 51 6.33 8.18 -0.60
CA ASP A 51 7.38 9.03 -0.03
C ASP A 51 7.40 8.81 1.48
N ILE A 52 8.28 7.92 1.94
CA ILE A 52 8.29 7.43 3.32
C ILE A 52 8.82 8.43 4.35
N THR A 53 9.39 9.56 3.92
CA THR A 53 9.91 10.60 4.82
C THR A 53 9.10 11.90 4.80
N ALA A 54 8.24 12.10 3.81
CA ALA A 54 7.49 13.34 3.65
C ALA A 54 6.67 13.74 4.89
N SER A 55 5.95 12.78 5.52
CA SER A 55 5.19 13.02 6.74
C SER A 55 6.06 13.34 7.95
N TYR A 56 7.22 12.70 8.07
CA TYR A 56 8.17 12.94 9.16
C TYR A 56 8.91 14.27 9.01
N GLU A 57 9.27 14.62 7.77
CA GLU A 57 9.98 15.85 7.43
C GLU A 57 9.04 17.06 7.28
N ASN A 58 7.73 16.88 7.44
CA ASN A 58 6.69 17.90 7.23
C ASN A 58 6.83 18.64 5.89
N ARG A 59 7.14 17.91 4.81
CA ARG A 59 7.23 18.43 3.44
C ARG A 59 6.22 17.75 2.52
N GLY A 60 5.97 18.37 1.38
CA GLY A 60 5.22 17.73 0.29
C GLY A 60 6.02 16.62 -0.40
N ILE A 61 5.31 15.78 -1.15
CA ILE A 61 5.87 14.70 -1.96
C ILE A 61 6.76 15.24 -3.10
N PHE A 62 7.70 14.45 -3.58
CA PHE A 62 8.57 14.77 -4.73
C PHE A 62 7.78 14.71 -6.05
N THR A 63 7.16 15.83 -6.44
CA THR A 63 6.27 15.91 -7.62
C THR A 63 6.97 15.66 -8.94
N ASP A 64 8.21 16.07 -9.11
CA ASP A 64 8.94 15.90 -10.38
C ASP A 64 9.28 14.42 -10.64
N VAL A 65 9.71 13.70 -9.60
CA VAL A 65 9.93 12.25 -9.68
C VAL A 65 8.61 11.53 -9.96
N LEU A 66 7.54 11.94 -9.28
CA LEU A 66 6.21 11.36 -9.45
C LEU A 66 5.70 11.53 -10.89
N LYS A 67 5.78 12.74 -11.47
CA LYS A 67 5.39 13.02 -12.87
C LYS A 67 6.15 12.13 -13.84
N THR A 68 7.47 11.98 -13.64
CA THR A 68 8.29 11.13 -14.49
C THR A 68 7.88 9.66 -14.38
N VAL A 69 7.63 9.16 -13.16
CA VAL A 69 7.13 7.79 -12.96
C VAL A 69 5.79 7.61 -13.67
N ALA A 70 4.83 8.50 -13.45
CA ALA A 70 3.49 8.42 -14.03
C ALA A 70 3.49 8.45 -15.57
N SER A 71 4.42 9.19 -16.20
CA SER A 71 4.54 9.26 -17.67
C SER A 71 5.10 7.98 -18.31
N GLU A 72 5.69 7.07 -17.52
CA GLU A 72 6.40 5.88 -18.02
C GLU A 72 5.66 4.56 -17.80
N ILE A 73 4.50 4.60 -17.13
CA ILE A 73 3.72 3.40 -16.81
C ILE A 73 2.28 3.54 -17.32
N PHE A 74 1.62 2.39 -17.57
CA PHE A 74 0.24 2.31 -18.04
C PHE A 74 -0.65 1.46 -17.12
N ILE A 75 -0.10 1.05 -15.97
CA ILE A 75 -0.84 0.40 -14.89
C ILE A 75 -1.26 1.45 -13.86
N PRO A 76 -2.36 1.26 -13.11
CA PRO A 76 -2.80 2.19 -12.09
C PRO A 76 -1.70 2.54 -11.09
N LEU A 77 -1.60 3.82 -10.73
CA LEU A 77 -0.61 4.36 -9.81
C LEU A 77 -1.29 4.91 -8.56
N THR A 78 -1.02 4.29 -7.42
CA THR A 78 -1.39 4.79 -6.10
C THR A 78 -0.22 5.53 -5.47
N VAL A 79 -0.45 6.73 -4.97
CA VAL A 79 0.60 7.59 -4.42
C VAL A 79 0.27 8.01 -3.00
N GLY A 80 1.24 7.92 -2.09
CA GLY A 80 1.10 8.34 -0.70
C GLY A 80 2.37 8.93 -0.11
N GLY A 81 2.24 9.46 1.11
CA GLY A 81 3.31 10.12 1.85
C GLY A 81 3.16 11.64 1.88
N GLY A 82 3.07 12.22 3.08
CA GLY A 82 3.01 13.66 3.28
C GLY A 82 1.73 14.36 2.80
N ILE A 83 0.65 13.61 2.58
CA ILE A 83 -0.63 14.14 2.07
C ILE A 83 -1.54 14.44 3.26
N ASN A 84 -1.80 15.73 3.50
CA ASN A 84 -2.54 16.19 4.67
C ASN A 84 -3.72 17.10 4.32
N THR A 85 -3.80 17.61 3.10
CA THR A 85 -4.80 18.58 2.64
C THR A 85 -5.39 18.19 1.28
N LEU A 86 -6.56 18.74 0.94
CA LEU A 86 -7.14 18.57 -0.39
C LEU A 86 -6.25 19.14 -1.50
N ASP A 87 -5.44 20.14 -1.21
CA ASP A 87 -4.50 20.71 -2.18
C ASP A 87 -3.32 19.73 -2.43
N ASP A 88 -2.86 19.01 -1.41
CA ASP A 88 -1.87 17.94 -1.59
C ASP A 88 -2.47 16.81 -2.44
N PHE A 89 -3.70 16.42 -2.15
CA PHE A 89 -4.44 15.39 -2.88
C PHE A 89 -4.58 15.76 -4.36
N ASP A 90 -5.06 16.97 -4.64
CA ASP A 90 -5.22 17.52 -6.00
C ASP A 90 -3.88 17.56 -6.75
N ARG A 91 -2.82 18.01 -6.08
CA ARG A 91 -1.46 18.07 -6.64
C ARG A 91 -0.96 16.69 -7.08
N VAL A 92 -1.20 15.66 -6.30
CA VAL A 92 -0.79 14.29 -6.58
C VAL A 92 -1.56 13.71 -7.77
N LEU A 93 -2.88 13.91 -7.83
CA LEU A 93 -3.70 13.52 -8.98
C LEU A 93 -3.24 14.23 -10.27
N LYS A 94 -2.96 15.54 -10.21
CA LYS A 94 -2.43 16.31 -11.34
C LYS A 94 -1.04 15.90 -11.79
N CYS A 95 -0.29 15.20 -10.94
CA CYS A 95 0.99 14.58 -11.32
C CYS A 95 0.84 13.23 -12.03
N GLY A 96 -0.38 12.71 -12.16
CA GLY A 96 -0.68 11.48 -12.90
C GLY A 96 -0.96 10.27 -12.01
N ALA A 97 -1.21 10.46 -10.70
CA ALA A 97 -1.72 9.38 -9.85
C ALA A 97 -3.19 9.08 -10.16
N ASP A 98 -3.58 7.80 -10.13
CA ASP A 98 -4.96 7.36 -10.24
C ASP A 98 -5.65 7.31 -8.88
N LYS A 99 -4.89 7.01 -7.83
CA LYS A 99 -5.36 6.92 -6.45
C LYS A 99 -4.39 7.64 -5.50
N VAL A 100 -4.92 8.15 -4.41
CA VAL A 100 -4.13 8.82 -3.37
C VAL A 100 -4.31 8.11 -2.04
N SER A 101 -3.18 7.69 -1.47
CA SER A 101 -3.14 6.97 -0.21
C SER A 101 -2.88 7.92 0.95
N VAL A 102 -3.77 7.91 1.93
CA VAL A 102 -3.71 8.75 3.13
C VAL A 102 -3.63 7.91 4.39
N ASN A 103 -2.82 8.33 5.37
CA ASN A 103 -2.73 7.72 6.70
C ASN A 103 -2.70 8.85 7.75
N SER A 104 -1.53 9.41 8.08
CA SER A 104 -1.38 10.40 9.16
C SER A 104 -2.24 11.66 8.96
N GLY A 105 -2.50 12.07 7.71
CA GLY A 105 -3.41 13.17 7.40
C GLY A 105 -4.85 12.87 7.79
N ALA A 106 -5.32 11.65 7.52
CA ALA A 106 -6.65 11.19 7.89
C ALA A 106 -6.80 11.00 9.42
N ILE A 107 -5.74 10.53 10.09
CA ILE A 107 -5.73 10.40 11.55
C ILE A 107 -5.85 11.77 12.23
N LYS A 108 -5.15 12.79 11.72
CA LYS A 108 -5.21 14.18 12.24
C LYS A 108 -6.56 14.85 11.96
N ASN A 109 -7.13 14.57 10.80
CA ASN A 109 -8.43 15.11 10.36
C ASN A 109 -9.26 14.02 9.70
N PRO A 110 -10.09 13.27 10.44
CA PRO A 110 -10.93 12.21 9.85
C PRO A 110 -11.89 12.68 8.76
N ALA A 111 -12.32 13.96 8.79
CA ALA A 111 -13.18 14.54 7.76
C ALA A 111 -12.48 14.61 6.39
N PHE A 112 -11.15 14.56 6.35
CA PHE A 112 -10.35 14.60 5.13
C PHE A 112 -10.72 13.49 4.15
N ILE A 113 -11.02 12.26 4.65
CA ILE A 113 -11.44 11.14 3.80
C ILE A 113 -12.74 11.50 3.08
N SER A 114 -13.76 11.96 3.80
CA SER A 114 -15.05 12.30 3.21
C SER A 114 -15.02 13.51 2.29
N GLU A 115 -14.20 14.50 2.61
CA GLU A 115 -13.97 15.65 1.74
C GLU A 115 -13.28 15.26 0.42
N ALA A 116 -12.27 14.40 0.48
CA ALA A 116 -11.59 13.87 -0.69
C ALA A 116 -12.52 12.99 -1.54
N ALA A 117 -13.24 12.06 -0.92
CA ALA A 117 -14.20 11.18 -1.58
C ALA A 117 -15.31 11.98 -2.28
N LYS A 118 -15.88 12.99 -1.62
CA LYS A 118 -16.90 13.87 -2.20
C LYS A 118 -16.37 14.65 -3.41
N LYS A 119 -15.10 15.06 -3.39
CA LYS A 119 -14.53 15.91 -4.45
C LYS A 119 -14.02 15.09 -5.63
N TYR A 120 -13.42 13.92 -5.40
CA TYR A 120 -12.70 13.15 -6.41
C TYR A 120 -13.30 11.78 -6.68
N GLY A 121 -14.25 11.33 -5.86
CA GLY A 121 -14.84 9.98 -5.88
C GLY A 121 -14.10 9.02 -4.95
N ASP A 122 -14.86 8.09 -4.38
CA ASP A 122 -14.35 7.10 -3.42
C ASP A 122 -13.19 6.28 -4.01
N GLN A 123 -13.28 5.94 -5.31
CA GLN A 123 -12.27 5.15 -6.03
C GLN A 123 -10.89 5.80 -6.06
N CYS A 124 -10.78 7.11 -5.82
CA CYS A 124 -9.49 7.81 -5.74
C CYS A 124 -8.89 7.79 -4.33
N VAL A 125 -9.66 7.40 -3.30
CA VAL A 125 -9.24 7.49 -1.90
C VAL A 125 -8.85 6.12 -1.37
N VAL A 126 -7.58 5.97 -1.04
CA VAL A 126 -7.04 4.77 -0.38
C VAL A 126 -6.68 5.13 1.06
N LEU A 127 -7.29 4.45 2.04
CA LEU A 127 -6.89 4.58 3.44
C LEU A 127 -5.77 3.58 3.75
N SER A 128 -4.57 4.08 3.98
CA SER A 128 -3.44 3.26 4.44
C SER A 128 -3.43 3.18 5.95
N MET A 129 -3.24 1.98 6.46
CA MET A 129 -3.30 1.66 7.89
C MET A 129 -2.03 0.92 8.28
N ASP A 130 -1.10 1.60 8.97
CA ASP A 130 0.03 0.95 9.62
C ASP A 130 -0.43 0.39 10.97
N ILE A 131 -0.43 -0.92 11.10
CA ILE A 131 -1.03 -1.61 12.25
C ILE A 131 0.03 -2.42 13.00
N LYS A 132 -0.04 -2.36 14.32
CA LYS A 132 0.79 -3.16 15.21
C LYS A 132 -0.04 -3.73 16.35
N ARG A 133 0.34 -4.93 16.83
CA ARG A 133 -0.23 -5.50 18.06
C ARG A 133 0.36 -4.81 19.28
N VAL A 134 -0.53 -4.26 20.12
CA VAL A 134 -0.20 -3.66 21.40
C VAL A 134 -1.15 -4.26 22.44
N ASP A 135 -0.61 -4.94 23.42
CA ASP A 135 -1.38 -5.63 24.50
C ASP A 135 -2.53 -6.50 23.97
N GLY A 136 -2.27 -7.25 22.89
CA GLY A 136 -3.24 -8.15 22.26
C GLY A 136 -4.32 -7.48 21.40
N LYS A 137 -4.23 -6.16 21.16
CA LYS A 137 -5.13 -5.38 20.30
C LYS A 137 -4.39 -4.85 19.08
N PHE A 138 -5.13 -4.57 18.01
CA PHE A 138 -4.59 -3.95 16.79
C PHE A 138 -4.72 -2.42 16.89
N HIS A 139 -3.59 -1.73 17.02
CA HIS A 139 -3.53 -0.28 17.08
C HIS A 139 -3.05 0.31 15.75
N ILE A 140 -3.62 1.48 15.39
CA ILE A 140 -3.15 2.30 14.28
C ILE A 140 -1.93 3.09 14.70
N PHE A 141 -0.91 3.06 13.83
CA PHE A 141 0.30 3.87 13.97
C PHE A 141 0.33 4.98 12.91
N SER A 142 0.85 6.13 13.31
CA SER A 142 1.06 7.29 12.43
C SER A 142 2.55 7.55 12.18
N THR A 143 2.84 8.56 11.35
CA THR A 143 4.21 9.05 11.08
C THR A 143 5.15 7.94 10.59
N GLY A 144 4.65 7.11 9.64
CA GLY A 144 5.40 5.99 9.09
C GLY A 144 5.67 4.91 10.15
N GLY A 145 4.65 4.50 10.89
CA GLY A 145 4.72 3.41 11.86
C GLY A 145 5.45 3.73 13.17
N ARG A 146 5.72 5.01 13.47
CA ARG A 146 6.55 5.42 14.62
C ARG A 146 5.76 5.81 15.87
N VAL A 147 4.52 6.24 15.72
CA VAL A 147 3.71 6.78 16.82
C VAL A 147 2.45 5.94 16.97
N ASP A 148 2.32 5.28 18.11
CA ASP A 148 1.06 4.64 18.51
C ASP A 148 0.02 5.71 18.76
N THR A 149 -1.13 5.63 18.10
CA THR A 149 -2.22 6.57 18.24
C THR A 149 -3.25 6.13 19.29
N GLY A 150 -3.19 4.88 19.75
CA GLY A 150 -4.20 4.26 20.59
C GLY A 150 -5.53 4.00 19.88
N ILE A 151 -5.63 4.28 18.57
CA ILE A 151 -6.86 4.06 17.80
C ILE A 151 -6.97 2.56 17.49
N ASP A 152 -8.14 1.98 17.75
CA ASP A 152 -8.47 0.61 17.37
C ASP A 152 -8.53 0.48 15.84
N ALA A 153 -7.72 -0.41 15.28
CA ALA A 153 -7.58 -0.56 13.84
C ALA A 153 -8.86 -1.11 13.17
N LEU A 154 -9.60 -1.97 13.86
CA LEU A 154 -10.82 -2.58 13.33
C LEU A 154 -11.93 -1.52 13.20
N GLN A 155 -12.08 -0.69 14.23
CA GLN A 155 -13.03 0.43 14.19
C GLN A 155 -12.59 1.49 13.17
N TRP A 156 -11.28 1.75 13.04
CA TRP A 156 -10.75 2.70 12.07
C TRP A 156 -11.01 2.27 10.62
N ALA A 157 -10.89 0.99 10.31
CA ALA A 157 -11.24 0.45 8.99
C ALA A 157 -12.71 0.71 8.64
N VAL A 158 -13.63 0.43 9.57
CA VAL A 158 -15.06 0.69 9.39
C VAL A 158 -15.35 2.18 9.21
N ASN A 159 -14.73 3.04 10.03
CA ASN A 159 -14.89 4.49 9.92
C ASN A 159 -14.35 5.01 8.59
N GLY A 160 -13.24 4.46 8.10
CA GLY A 160 -12.66 4.81 6.80
C GLY A 160 -13.60 4.49 5.64
N GLU A 161 -14.15 3.28 5.61
CA GLU A 161 -15.16 2.88 4.61
C GLU A 161 -16.39 3.80 4.67
N GLN A 162 -16.95 4.03 5.85
CA GLN A 162 -18.11 4.90 6.04
C GLN A 162 -17.84 6.35 5.62
N SER A 163 -16.60 6.79 5.72
CA SER A 163 -16.16 8.13 5.30
C SER A 163 -15.89 8.24 3.80
N GLY A 164 -15.96 7.12 3.04
CA GLY A 164 -15.80 7.11 1.59
C GLY A 164 -14.39 6.72 1.12
N ALA A 165 -13.60 6.01 1.93
CA ALA A 165 -12.44 5.30 1.39
C ALA A 165 -12.92 4.21 0.42
N GLY A 166 -12.36 4.17 -0.78
CA GLY A 166 -12.71 3.18 -1.79
C GLY A 166 -11.88 1.90 -1.68
N GLU A 167 -10.78 1.94 -0.91
CA GLU A 167 -9.86 0.82 -0.73
C GLU A 167 -9.04 0.99 0.56
N LEU A 168 -8.66 -0.13 1.18
CA LEU A 168 -7.74 -0.15 2.33
C LEU A 168 -6.39 -0.75 1.94
N VAL A 169 -5.29 -0.11 2.31
CA VAL A 169 -3.97 -0.76 2.39
C VAL A 169 -3.71 -1.08 3.87
N VAL A 170 -3.66 -2.36 4.18
CA VAL A 170 -3.47 -2.86 5.54
C VAL A 170 -2.04 -3.38 5.69
N ASN A 171 -1.20 -2.61 6.36
CA ASN A 171 0.21 -2.91 6.56
C ASN A 171 0.48 -3.39 7.99
N SER A 172 0.94 -4.63 8.13
CA SER A 172 1.38 -5.19 9.41
C SER A 172 2.82 -4.78 9.71
N ILE A 173 3.00 -3.91 10.70
CA ILE A 173 4.35 -3.52 11.18
C ILE A 173 5.08 -4.73 11.77
N ASP A 174 4.35 -5.64 12.43
CA ASP A 174 4.93 -6.81 13.10
C ASP A 174 5.56 -7.79 12.11
N THR A 175 5.04 -7.85 10.87
CA THR A 175 5.52 -8.77 9.83
C THR A 175 6.33 -8.07 8.72
N ASP A 176 6.36 -6.72 8.65
CA ASP A 176 7.04 -6.02 7.56
C ASP A 176 8.55 -6.31 7.53
N GLY A 177 9.01 -6.78 6.38
CA GLY A 177 10.41 -7.16 6.15
C GLY A 177 10.83 -8.50 6.78
N VAL A 178 9.98 -9.16 7.58
CA VAL A 178 10.29 -10.43 8.26
C VAL A 178 10.27 -11.61 7.30
N LYS A 179 9.48 -11.56 6.21
CA LYS A 179 9.38 -12.59 5.16
C LYS A 179 8.84 -13.94 5.63
N ASN A 180 7.96 -13.96 6.64
CA ASN A 180 7.34 -15.17 7.21
C ASN A 180 5.85 -15.31 6.88
N GLY A 181 5.37 -14.64 5.84
CA GLY A 181 3.97 -14.61 5.43
C GLY A 181 3.23 -13.36 5.92
N PHE A 182 2.07 -13.12 5.30
CA PHE A 182 1.17 -12.03 5.68
C PHE A 182 0.48 -12.30 7.02
N ASP A 183 0.06 -11.25 7.71
CA ASP A 183 -0.71 -11.36 8.96
C ASP A 183 -2.18 -11.71 8.66
N LEU A 184 -2.44 -13.00 8.43
CA LEU A 184 -3.77 -13.48 8.03
C LEU A 184 -4.83 -13.25 9.10
N GLU A 185 -4.47 -13.30 10.38
CA GLU A 185 -5.38 -13.04 11.50
C GLU A 185 -5.89 -11.60 11.45
N MET A 186 -4.99 -10.63 11.41
CA MET A 186 -5.32 -9.21 11.33
C MET A 186 -6.15 -8.90 10.07
N LEU A 187 -5.74 -9.44 8.93
CA LEU A 187 -6.45 -9.26 7.66
C LEU A 187 -7.87 -9.84 7.70
N SER A 188 -8.05 -11.03 8.31
CA SER A 188 -9.36 -11.66 8.47
C SER A 188 -10.30 -10.81 9.34
N GLU A 189 -9.78 -10.29 10.44
CA GLU A 189 -10.55 -9.41 11.34
C GLU A 189 -11.00 -8.13 10.65
N ILE A 190 -10.15 -7.52 9.81
CA ILE A 190 -10.49 -6.32 9.04
C ILE A 190 -11.47 -6.66 7.92
N GLN A 191 -11.16 -7.66 7.09
CA GLN A 191 -11.98 -8.03 5.93
C GLN A 191 -13.41 -8.42 6.33
N SER A 192 -13.60 -9.01 7.51
CA SER A 192 -14.93 -9.37 8.02
C SER A 192 -15.82 -8.17 8.35
N ARG A 193 -15.25 -6.96 8.47
CA ARG A 193 -15.94 -5.73 8.91
C ARG A 193 -16.17 -4.71 7.80
N VAL A 194 -15.47 -4.87 6.67
CA VAL A 194 -15.55 -3.93 5.53
C VAL A 194 -15.95 -4.67 4.26
N LYS A 195 -16.50 -3.92 3.30
CA LYS A 195 -16.92 -4.43 1.97
C LYS A 195 -16.03 -3.91 0.84
N ILE A 196 -15.26 -2.86 1.11
CA ILE A 196 -14.30 -2.31 0.15
C ILE A 196 -13.07 -3.21 0.02
N PRO A 197 -12.37 -3.18 -1.12
CA PRO A 197 -11.17 -4.00 -1.33
C PRO A 197 -10.11 -3.77 -0.27
N VAL A 198 -9.46 -4.87 0.14
CA VAL A 198 -8.33 -4.88 1.07
C VAL A 198 -7.06 -5.29 0.34
N ILE A 199 -6.03 -4.46 0.44
CA ILE A 199 -4.66 -4.74 -0.01
C ILE A 199 -3.84 -5.14 1.20
N ALA A 200 -3.34 -6.38 1.22
CA ALA A 200 -2.45 -6.87 2.26
C ALA A 200 -1.02 -6.40 2.04
N SER A 201 -0.36 -5.89 3.07
CA SER A 201 1.02 -5.43 3.06
C SER A 201 1.77 -5.89 4.31
N GLY A 202 3.07 -6.18 4.13
CA GLY A 202 3.96 -6.65 5.19
C GLY A 202 3.98 -8.17 5.33
N GLY A 203 5.19 -8.76 5.28
CA GLY A 203 5.44 -10.16 5.57
C GLY A 203 5.73 -11.08 4.38
N ALA A 204 5.42 -10.71 3.15
CA ALA A 204 5.67 -11.53 1.97
C ALA A 204 7.16 -11.92 1.85
N GLY A 205 7.44 -13.21 1.76
CA GLY A 205 8.78 -13.79 1.60
C GLY A 205 8.91 -14.73 0.40
N LYS A 206 7.89 -15.50 0.12
CA LYS A 206 7.86 -16.52 -0.95
C LYS A 206 6.50 -16.53 -1.64
N LYS A 207 6.41 -17.19 -2.80
CA LYS A 207 5.16 -17.26 -3.59
C LYS A 207 4.01 -17.98 -2.87
N GLU A 208 4.34 -18.92 -1.99
CA GLU A 208 3.37 -19.64 -1.17
C GLU A 208 2.61 -18.68 -0.22
N ASP A 209 3.26 -17.62 0.27
CA ASP A 209 2.61 -16.64 1.15
C ASP A 209 1.46 -15.91 0.44
N PHE A 210 1.64 -15.59 -0.84
CA PHE A 210 0.55 -15.04 -1.67
C PHE A 210 -0.56 -16.06 -1.92
N LEU A 211 -0.22 -17.33 -2.08
CA LEU A 211 -1.22 -18.38 -2.24
C LEU A 211 -2.06 -18.54 -0.97
N GLU A 212 -1.42 -18.58 0.20
CA GLU A 212 -2.09 -18.65 1.49
C GLU A 212 -3.00 -17.44 1.70
N LEU A 213 -2.52 -16.21 1.42
CA LEU A 213 -3.30 -14.98 1.49
C LEU A 213 -4.60 -15.06 0.67
N PHE A 214 -4.49 -15.46 -0.58
CA PHE A 214 -5.65 -15.47 -1.48
C PHE A 214 -6.57 -16.66 -1.24
N LYS A 215 -6.06 -17.82 -0.82
CA LYS A 215 -6.88 -18.97 -0.39
C LYS A 215 -7.66 -18.69 0.88
N ALA A 216 -7.08 -17.94 1.82
CA ALA A 216 -7.78 -17.49 3.01
C ALA A 216 -8.94 -16.50 2.69
N GLY A 217 -8.94 -15.88 1.51
CA GLY A 217 -9.99 -14.95 1.08
C GLY A 217 -10.02 -13.63 1.84
N VAL A 218 -8.92 -13.26 2.51
CA VAL A 218 -8.84 -12.12 3.43
C VAL A 218 -8.28 -10.85 2.79
N ALA A 219 -7.93 -10.89 1.50
CA ALA A 219 -7.48 -9.73 0.75
C ALA A 219 -7.80 -9.86 -0.75
N ASP A 220 -7.87 -8.71 -1.43
CA ASP A 220 -8.09 -8.59 -2.89
C ASP A 220 -6.79 -8.32 -3.65
N ALA A 221 -5.73 -7.93 -2.92
CA ALA A 221 -4.41 -7.73 -3.46
C ALA A 221 -3.32 -8.06 -2.43
N GLY A 222 -2.16 -8.48 -2.95
CA GLY A 222 -0.93 -8.60 -2.18
C GLY A 222 0.09 -7.55 -2.62
N LEU A 223 0.51 -6.70 -1.68
CA LEU A 223 1.51 -5.67 -1.88
C LEU A 223 2.84 -6.12 -1.28
N ALA A 224 3.92 -5.99 -2.04
CA ALA A 224 5.26 -6.29 -1.56
C ALA A 224 6.32 -5.39 -2.22
N ALA A 225 7.45 -5.24 -1.55
CA ALA A 225 8.59 -4.44 -2.01
C ALA A 225 9.86 -5.29 -2.20
N SER A 226 10.49 -5.70 -1.11
CA SER A 226 11.83 -6.33 -1.10
C SER A 226 11.92 -7.57 -1.99
N VAL A 227 10.96 -8.48 -1.92
CA VAL A 227 10.96 -9.73 -2.70
C VAL A 227 10.93 -9.49 -4.20
N PHE A 228 10.33 -8.37 -4.65
CA PHE A 228 10.32 -7.96 -6.06
C PHE A 228 11.57 -7.14 -6.41
N HIS A 229 12.00 -6.20 -5.55
CA HIS A 229 13.17 -5.36 -5.78
C HIS A 229 14.46 -6.19 -5.90
N PHE A 230 14.61 -7.20 -5.06
CA PHE A 230 15.77 -8.10 -5.06
C PHE A 230 15.61 -9.30 -5.99
N LYS A 231 14.52 -9.32 -6.81
CA LYS A 231 14.23 -10.39 -7.79
C LYS A 231 14.13 -11.79 -7.17
N GLU A 232 13.74 -11.86 -5.89
CA GLU A 232 13.51 -13.13 -5.20
C GLU A 232 12.23 -13.80 -5.72
N ILE A 233 11.24 -12.99 -6.13
CA ILE A 233 10.00 -13.43 -6.78
C ILE A 233 9.83 -12.68 -8.10
N ASN A 234 9.63 -13.43 -9.20
CA ASN A 234 9.22 -12.89 -10.48
C ASN A 234 7.69 -12.77 -10.52
N ILE A 235 7.15 -11.59 -10.86
CA ILE A 235 5.70 -11.30 -10.81
C ILE A 235 4.93 -12.20 -11.80
N LYS A 236 5.44 -12.40 -13.00
CA LYS A 236 4.79 -13.24 -14.01
C LYS A 236 4.73 -14.69 -13.55
N GLU A 237 5.85 -15.24 -13.06
CA GLU A 237 5.90 -16.61 -12.53
C GLU A 237 5.01 -16.76 -11.27
N LEU A 238 4.92 -15.73 -10.41
CA LEU A 238 4.01 -15.72 -9.28
C LEU A 238 2.56 -15.83 -9.73
N LYS A 239 2.15 -15.03 -10.72
CA LYS A 239 0.78 -15.06 -11.26
C LYS A 239 0.46 -16.40 -11.92
N GLU A 240 1.40 -16.97 -12.69
CA GLU A 240 1.25 -18.31 -13.27
C GLU A 240 1.10 -19.39 -12.18
N TYR A 241 1.91 -19.32 -11.13
CA TYR A 241 1.81 -20.22 -9.97
C TYR A 241 0.47 -20.08 -9.25
N LEU A 242 0.00 -18.86 -8.99
CA LEU A 242 -1.29 -18.60 -8.36
C LEU A 242 -2.44 -19.13 -9.21
N LYS A 243 -2.40 -18.89 -10.53
CA LYS A 243 -3.40 -19.39 -11.47
C LYS A 243 -3.45 -20.91 -11.53
N SER A 244 -2.29 -21.58 -11.47
CA SER A 244 -2.22 -23.05 -11.41
C SER A 244 -2.73 -23.65 -10.09
N ASN A 245 -2.98 -22.81 -9.08
CA ASN A 245 -3.57 -23.16 -7.79
C ASN A 245 -5.00 -22.59 -7.60
N ASP A 246 -5.72 -22.37 -8.70
CA ASP A 246 -7.11 -21.94 -8.74
C ASP A 246 -7.37 -20.51 -8.19
N ILE A 247 -6.35 -19.65 -8.17
CA ILE A 247 -6.52 -18.22 -7.89
C ILE A 247 -6.72 -17.47 -9.21
N GLU A 248 -7.82 -16.72 -9.33
CA GLU A 248 -8.09 -15.91 -10.52
C GLU A 248 -7.11 -14.75 -10.62
N MET A 249 -6.32 -14.72 -11.71
CA MET A 249 -5.26 -13.73 -11.97
C MET A 249 -5.35 -13.16 -13.37
N ARG A 250 -5.02 -11.88 -13.55
CA ARG A 250 -4.75 -11.29 -14.86
C ARG A 250 -3.32 -11.67 -15.27
N VAL A 251 -3.17 -12.41 -16.36
CA VAL A 251 -1.87 -12.84 -16.91
C VAL A 251 -1.65 -12.17 -18.26
#